data_f4cbd76b73966acbec525a7d46b8236b
#
_entry.id   f4cbd76b73966acbec525a7d46b8236b
#
_cell.length_a   1.000
_cell.length_b   1.000
_cell.length_c   1.000
_cell.angle_alpha   90.00
_cell.angle_beta   90.00
_cell.angle_gamma   90.00
#
_symmetry.space_group_name_H-M   'P 1'
#
loop_
_entity.id
_entity.type
_entity.pdbx_description
1 polymer ?
#
loop_
_entity_poly.entity_id
_entity_poly.type
_entity_poly.pdbx_seq_one_letter_code
_entity_poly.pdbx_strand_id
1 'polypeptide(L)'
;MKAKSICGTSPSEIQSALQQNMGDGFKPTLAVVFLSVKQDRVAVCKILDDAGIAIYGATTNGEFTGEGVSAGEIAILLLDINPAYFTILFEEFPDKNFRQITQFIAKKALEKFAHPCFLIAGSNLNTDAEALLHGFEDILGKEVNINGGMAGDDFAFKENFVLTNKKSTNNGIVVVVLDEDKINMKGRATFGWKPVGTVKTVTKSEGNHVYTIDDTPVLDLTIKYGGLENVTPENFALEHCITLTMQLQRENGDPVMRAGLVVDWNDHSIYCSGHVPQGSKVRFSLPPDFDVIEKVIKGCEELKANEIPEADALILFNCAGRLLSLGPLISEEINGIQEVWNVPIAGMFSNAELARATKGNLEMHGFTACTVVLKEK
;
A
#
# COMPACT_ATOMS: atom_id res chain seq x y z
N MET A 1 -10.63 -7.75 -20.33
CA MET A 1 -9.31 -8.23 -19.83
C MET A 1 -9.52 -9.56 -19.10
N LYS A 2 -8.62 -10.53 -19.27
CA LYS A 2 -8.61 -11.74 -18.45
C LYS A 2 -7.51 -11.64 -17.41
N ALA A 3 -7.72 -12.26 -16.25
CA ALA A 3 -6.74 -12.30 -15.18
C ALA A 3 -6.62 -13.70 -14.60
N LYS A 4 -5.44 -14.02 -14.06
CA LYS A 4 -5.19 -15.23 -13.26
C LYS A 4 -4.18 -14.90 -12.15
N SER A 5 -4.38 -15.47 -10.98
CA SER A 5 -3.41 -15.40 -9.89
C SER A 5 -2.56 -16.67 -9.87
N ILE A 6 -1.27 -16.52 -9.61
CA ILE A 6 -0.36 -17.64 -9.34
C ILE A 6 0.49 -17.31 -8.11
N CYS A 7 0.87 -18.33 -7.37
CA CYS A 7 1.79 -18.21 -6.23
C CYS A 7 2.79 -19.37 -6.23
N GLY A 8 3.84 -19.22 -5.44
CA GLY A 8 4.85 -20.27 -5.28
C GLY A 8 5.94 -19.87 -4.30
N THR A 9 6.63 -20.87 -3.78
CA THR A 9 7.71 -20.74 -2.78
C THR A 9 9.09 -20.55 -3.43
N SER A 10 9.17 -20.65 -4.75
CA SER A 10 10.41 -20.58 -5.52
C SER A 10 10.18 -20.13 -6.97
N PRO A 11 11.22 -19.61 -7.66
CA PRO A 11 11.15 -19.30 -9.08
C PRO A 11 10.73 -20.49 -9.96
N SER A 12 11.16 -21.72 -9.62
CA SER A 12 10.80 -22.93 -10.37
C SER A 12 9.30 -23.27 -10.28
N GLU A 13 8.68 -23.05 -9.14
CA GLU A 13 7.24 -23.20 -8.98
C GLU A 13 6.48 -22.13 -9.77
N ILE A 14 6.94 -20.89 -9.75
CA ILE A 14 6.37 -19.82 -10.58
C ILE A 14 6.47 -20.16 -12.07
N GLN A 15 7.60 -20.69 -12.54
CA GLN A 15 7.74 -21.15 -13.92
C GLN A 15 6.71 -22.22 -14.29
N SER A 16 6.53 -23.21 -13.41
CA SER A 16 5.56 -24.29 -13.61
C SER A 16 4.12 -23.77 -13.61
N ALA A 17 3.78 -22.93 -12.62
CA ALA A 17 2.47 -22.31 -12.51
C ALA A 17 2.15 -21.41 -13.73
N LEU A 18 3.11 -20.64 -14.21
CA LEU A 18 2.96 -19.81 -15.42
C LEU A 18 2.68 -20.67 -16.64
N GLN A 19 3.47 -21.72 -16.89
CA GLN A 19 3.27 -22.63 -18.02
C GLN A 19 1.90 -23.30 -17.99
N GLN A 20 1.46 -23.78 -16.81
CA GLN A 20 0.14 -24.38 -16.63
C GLN A 20 -0.98 -23.39 -16.93
N ASN A 21 -0.88 -22.17 -16.45
CA ASN A 21 -1.90 -21.14 -16.64
C ASN A 21 -1.97 -20.58 -18.05
N MET A 22 -0.91 -20.67 -18.85
CA MET A 22 -0.88 -20.30 -20.26
C MET A 22 -1.36 -21.44 -21.19
N GLY A 23 -1.48 -22.65 -20.68
CA GLY A 23 -1.84 -23.84 -21.47
C GLY A 23 -3.23 -23.81 -22.09
N ASP A 24 -4.15 -22.98 -21.61
CA ASP A 24 -5.51 -22.79 -22.15
C ASP A 24 -5.60 -21.65 -23.20
N GLY A 25 -4.46 -21.11 -23.63
CA GLY A 25 -4.38 -20.00 -24.58
C GLY A 25 -4.48 -18.61 -23.94
N PHE A 26 -4.45 -18.50 -22.60
CA PHE A 26 -4.28 -17.23 -21.88
C PHE A 26 -2.90 -16.62 -22.19
N LYS A 27 -2.88 -15.33 -22.56
CA LYS A 27 -1.68 -14.63 -22.99
C LYS A 27 -1.45 -13.38 -22.15
N PRO A 28 -0.93 -13.53 -20.93
CA PRO A 28 -0.67 -12.36 -20.08
C PRO A 28 0.38 -11.46 -20.70
N THR A 29 0.18 -10.16 -20.59
CA THR A 29 1.06 -9.11 -21.10
C THR A 29 1.64 -8.24 -19.99
N LEU A 30 0.98 -8.24 -18.82
CA LEU A 30 1.41 -7.54 -17.60
C LEU A 30 1.33 -8.50 -16.41
N ALA A 31 2.37 -8.51 -15.58
CA ALA A 31 2.43 -9.17 -14.29
C ALA A 31 2.58 -8.13 -13.16
N VAL A 32 1.70 -8.19 -12.18
CA VAL A 32 1.86 -7.53 -10.87
C VAL A 32 2.51 -8.56 -9.95
N VAL A 33 3.74 -8.28 -9.50
CA VAL A 33 4.60 -9.23 -8.77
C VAL A 33 4.85 -8.75 -7.37
N PHE A 34 4.43 -9.50 -6.39
CA PHE A 34 4.70 -9.30 -4.98
C PHE A 34 5.50 -10.48 -4.44
N LEU A 35 6.63 -10.22 -3.80
CA LEU A 35 7.48 -11.30 -3.33
C LEU A 35 8.30 -10.89 -2.09
N SER A 36 8.59 -11.87 -1.26
CA SER A 36 9.52 -11.70 -0.15
C SER A 36 10.88 -11.21 -0.63
N VAL A 37 11.53 -10.37 0.18
CA VAL A 37 12.90 -9.90 -0.10
C VAL A 37 13.92 -11.03 -0.18
N LYS A 38 13.60 -12.22 0.39
CA LYS A 38 14.45 -13.42 0.38
C LYS A 38 14.41 -14.18 -0.95
N GLN A 39 13.41 -13.93 -1.79
CA GLN A 39 13.25 -14.60 -3.06
C GLN A 39 14.28 -14.12 -4.11
N ASP A 40 14.65 -14.99 -5.04
CA ASP A 40 15.51 -14.64 -6.18
C ASP A 40 14.70 -13.80 -7.19
N ARG A 41 14.71 -12.48 -6.97
CA ARG A 41 14.04 -11.51 -7.83
C ARG A 41 14.51 -11.58 -9.28
N VAL A 42 15.81 -11.84 -9.48
CA VAL A 42 16.39 -11.90 -10.84
C VAL A 42 15.85 -13.09 -11.62
N ALA A 43 15.78 -14.26 -10.95
CA ALA A 43 15.21 -15.46 -11.58
C ALA A 43 13.71 -15.28 -11.89
N VAL A 44 12.92 -14.72 -10.97
CA VAL A 44 11.49 -14.45 -11.21
C VAL A 44 11.30 -13.49 -12.37
N CYS A 45 12.03 -12.36 -12.38
CA CYS A 45 11.96 -11.39 -13.49
C CYS A 45 12.35 -12.03 -14.82
N LYS A 46 13.38 -12.88 -14.85
CA LYS A 46 13.81 -13.56 -16.07
C LYS A 46 12.73 -14.50 -16.63
N ILE A 47 12.05 -15.26 -15.78
CA ILE A 47 10.98 -16.18 -16.18
C ILE A 47 9.85 -15.42 -16.90
N LEU A 48 9.42 -14.30 -16.33
CA LEU A 48 8.37 -13.47 -16.90
C LEU A 48 8.82 -12.71 -18.16
N ASP A 49 10.07 -12.22 -18.17
CA ASP A 49 10.68 -11.55 -19.32
C ASP A 49 10.83 -12.50 -20.52
N ASP A 50 11.29 -13.74 -20.29
CA ASP A 50 11.41 -14.78 -21.30
C ASP A 50 10.04 -15.16 -21.91
N ALA A 51 8.94 -14.98 -21.15
CA ALA A 51 7.57 -15.15 -21.61
C ALA A 51 6.98 -13.89 -22.30
N GLY A 52 7.74 -12.80 -22.39
CA GLY A 52 7.31 -11.54 -23.00
C GLY A 52 6.31 -10.74 -22.17
N ILE A 53 6.29 -10.95 -20.83
CA ILE A 53 5.35 -10.32 -19.90
C ILE A 53 6.06 -9.13 -19.24
N ALA A 54 5.44 -7.95 -19.30
CA ALA A 54 5.92 -6.76 -18.61
C ALA A 54 5.72 -6.89 -17.10
N ILE A 55 6.66 -6.38 -16.30
CA ILE A 55 6.67 -6.55 -14.84
C ILE A 55 6.53 -5.20 -14.14
N TYR A 56 5.54 -5.12 -13.25
CA TYR A 56 5.44 -4.19 -12.14
C TYR A 56 5.57 -5.00 -10.85
N GLY A 57 6.57 -4.71 -10.03
CA GLY A 57 6.79 -5.52 -8.84
C GLY A 57 7.38 -4.78 -7.65
N ALA A 58 7.16 -5.35 -6.47
CA ALA A 58 7.68 -4.87 -5.20
C ALA A 58 7.96 -6.02 -4.22
N THR A 59 8.95 -5.83 -3.34
CA THR A 59 9.11 -6.70 -2.18
C THR A 59 8.12 -6.33 -1.07
N THR A 60 7.84 -7.26 -0.15
CA THR A 60 6.68 -7.23 0.74
C THR A 60 7.04 -7.54 2.20
N ASN A 61 6.06 -7.35 3.10
CA ASN A 61 6.08 -7.92 4.46
C ASN A 61 5.20 -9.17 4.58
N GLY A 62 4.89 -9.79 3.48
CA GLY A 62 4.01 -10.92 3.26
C GLY A 62 3.15 -10.66 2.03
N GLU A 63 2.81 -11.70 1.34
CA GLU A 63 2.09 -11.71 0.09
C GLU A 63 0.88 -12.62 0.14
N PHE A 64 -0.05 -12.43 -0.77
CA PHE A 64 -1.25 -13.27 -0.85
C PHE A 64 -1.88 -13.27 -2.23
N THR A 65 -2.62 -14.35 -2.49
CA THR A 65 -3.55 -14.49 -3.60
C THR A 65 -4.90 -14.98 -3.06
N GLY A 66 -5.84 -15.33 -3.93
CA GLY A 66 -7.09 -15.98 -3.51
C GLY A 66 -6.90 -17.39 -2.90
N GLU A 67 -5.70 -17.94 -2.92
CA GLU A 67 -5.37 -19.24 -2.30
C GLU A 67 -4.98 -19.08 -0.82
N GLY A 68 -4.64 -17.86 -0.38
CA GLY A 68 -4.31 -17.58 1.01
C GLY A 68 -3.20 -16.56 1.19
N VAL A 69 -2.90 -16.31 2.47
CA VAL A 69 -1.81 -15.44 2.93
C VAL A 69 -0.56 -16.25 3.16
N SER A 70 0.56 -15.75 2.69
CA SER A 70 1.87 -16.37 2.87
C SER A 70 2.92 -15.37 3.35
N ALA A 71 4.05 -15.89 3.78
CA ALA A 71 5.21 -15.11 4.15
C ALA A 71 6.47 -15.79 3.61
N GLY A 72 7.27 -15.04 2.88
CA GLY A 72 8.48 -15.56 2.26
C GLY A 72 8.29 -16.19 0.88
N GLU A 73 7.14 -15.97 0.23
CA GLU A 73 6.75 -16.56 -1.05
C GLU A 73 6.72 -15.52 -2.18
N ILE A 74 6.04 -15.87 -3.27
CA ILE A 74 5.83 -15.05 -4.45
C ILE A 74 4.35 -15.11 -4.81
N ALA A 75 3.68 -13.97 -4.93
CA ALA A 75 2.31 -13.83 -5.41
C ALA A 75 2.30 -12.98 -6.68
N ILE A 76 1.66 -13.45 -7.73
CA ILE A 76 1.62 -12.77 -9.02
C ILE A 76 0.19 -12.72 -9.56
N LEU A 77 -0.25 -11.54 -9.97
CA LEU A 77 -1.44 -11.35 -10.77
C LEU A 77 -1.03 -11.18 -12.24
N LEU A 78 -1.43 -12.11 -13.08
CA LEU A 78 -1.23 -12.10 -14.53
C LEU A 78 -2.43 -11.45 -15.20
N LEU A 79 -2.20 -10.47 -16.06
CA LEU A 79 -3.21 -9.71 -16.77
C LEU A 79 -3.01 -9.83 -18.30
N ASP A 80 -4.04 -10.29 -19.01
CA ASP A 80 -4.12 -10.24 -20.47
C ASP A 80 -4.75 -8.89 -20.87
N ILE A 81 -3.94 -7.85 -20.80
CA ILE A 81 -4.30 -6.47 -21.13
C ILE A 81 -3.64 -6.05 -22.44
N ASN A 82 -4.35 -5.32 -23.29
CA ASN A 82 -3.75 -4.81 -24.52
C ASN A 82 -2.50 -3.95 -24.20
N PRO A 83 -1.29 -4.28 -24.75
CA PRO A 83 -0.08 -3.52 -24.49
C PRO A 83 -0.14 -2.03 -24.86
N ALA A 84 -1.10 -1.63 -25.71
CA ALA A 84 -1.33 -0.23 -26.02
C ALA A 84 -2.03 0.56 -24.90
N TYR A 85 -2.63 -0.11 -23.91
CA TYR A 85 -3.40 0.51 -22.83
C TYR A 85 -2.59 0.78 -21.56
N PHE A 86 -1.33 0.38 -21.53
CA PHE A 86 -0.46 0.65 -20.40
C PHE A 86 0.99 0.97 -20.81
N THR A 87 1.73 1.53 -19.88
CA THR A 87 3.19 1.62 -19.94
C THR A 87 3.77 1.54 -18.55
N ILE A 88 5.02 1.05 -18.44
CA ILE A 88 5.73 0.99 -17.16
C ILE A 88 6.81 2.05 -17.17
N LEU A 89 6.82 2.89 -16.13
CA LEU A 89 7.87 3.86 -15.85
C LEU A 89 8.62 3.45 -14.59
N PHE A 90 9.92 3.71 -14.56
CA PHE A 90 10.79 3.34 -13.46
C PHE A 90 11.84 4.44 -13.28
N GLU A 91 11.88 5.03 -12.08
CA GLU A 91 12.83 6.09 -11.75
C GLU A 91 13.47 5.84 -10.38
N GLU A 92 14.74 6.23 -10.23
CA GLU A 92 15.47 6.21 -8.97
C GLU A 92 15.43 7.58 -8.29
N PHE A 93 15.72 7.61 -6.98
CA PHE A 93 15.73 8.85 -6.17
C PHE A 93 17.16 9.24 -5.75
N PRO A 94 18.06 9.62 -6.68
CA PRO A 94 19.46 9.85 -6.37
C PRO A 94 19.67 10.94 -5.30
N ASP A 95 18.86 12.00 -5.33
CA ASP A 95 18.99 13.18 -4.47
C ASP A 95 17.77 13.41 -3.57
N LYS A 96 16.96 12.38 -3.30
CA LYS A 96 15.69 12.49 -2.55
C LYS A 96 14.70 13.53 -3.12
N ASN A 97 14.77 13.80 -4.41
CA ASN A 97 13.87 14.73 -5.11
C ASN A 97 12.54 14.06 -5.46
N PHE A 98 11.89 13.45 -4.48
CA PHE A 98 10.67 12.63 -4.65
C PHE A 98 9.60 13.34 -5.46
N ARG A 99 9.27 14.59 -5.10
CA ARG A 99 8.25 15.40 -5.78
C ARG A 99 8.60 15.70 -7.23
N GLN A 100 9.87 16.03 -7.52
CA GLN A 100 10.31 16.32 -8.89
C GLN A 100 10.31 15.08 -9.78
N ILE A 101 10.69 13.92 -9.23
CA ILE A 101 10.67 12.65 -9.96
C ILE A 101 9.25 12.29 -10.37
N THR A 102 8.27 12.43 -9.48
CA THR A 102 6.88 12.12 -9.81
C THR A 102 6.23 13.16 -10.71
N GLN A 103 6.65 14.44 -10.66
CA GLN A 103 6.30 15.43 -11.67
C GLN A 103 6.82 15.03 -13.07
N PHE A 104 8.05 14.50 -13.14
CA PHE A 104 8.61 13.98 -14.40
C PHE A 104 7.80 12.77 -14.91
N ILE A 105 7.50 11.81 -14.04
CA ILE A 105 6.67 10.63 -14.37
C ILE A 105 5.29 11.07 -14.88
N ALA A 106 4.63 12.01 -14.20
CA ALA A 106 3.32 12.54 -14.60
C ALA A 106 3.34 13.18 -16.00
N LYS A 107 4.38 13.95 -16.31
CA LYS A 107 4.56 14.55 -17.66
C LYS A 107 4.75 13.45 -18.71
N LYS A 108 5.57 12.43 -18.43
CA LYS A 108 5.77 11.28 -19.33
C LYS A 108 4.48 10.49 -19.56
N ALA A 109 3.64 10.37 -18.54
CA ALA A 109 2.34 9.72 -18.67
C ALA A 109 1.41 10.50 -19.62
N LEU A 110 1.38 11.83 -19.52
CA LEU A 110 0.60 12.69 -20.42
C LEU A 110 1.09 12.70 -21.88
N GLU A 111 2.38 12.41 -22.12
CA GLU A 111 2.91 12.20 -23.48
C GLU A 111 2.32 10.92 -24.13
N LYS A 112 1.88 9.96 -23.29
CA LYS A 112 1.40 8.65 -23.74
C LYS A 112 -0.11 8.53 -23.76
N PHE A 113 -0.79 9.05 -22.74
CA PHE A 113 -2.24 8.94 -22.54
C PHE A 113 -2.85 10.29 -22.21
N ALA A 114 -4.03 10.57 -22.77
CA ALA A 114 -4.78 11.80 -22.47
C ALA A 114 -5.30 11.83 -21.03
N HIS A 115 -5.74 10.68 -20.52
CA HIS A 115 -6.26 10.50 -19.18
C HIS A 115 -5.53 9.35 -18.47
N PRO A 116 -4.31 9.59 -17.94
CA PRO A 116 -3.56 8.54 -17.27
C PRO A 116 -4.05 8.31 -15.84
N CYS A 117 -4.13 7.04 -15.41
CA CYS A 117 -4.21 6.65 -14.02
C CYS A 117 -3.04 5.76 -13.63
N PHE A 118 -2.76 5.62 -12.34
CA PHE A 118 -1.46 5.16 -11.86
C PHE A 118 -1.58 4.08 -10.79
N LEU A 119 -0.89 2.96 -11.02
CA LEU A 119 -0.57 1.99 -9.99
C LEU A 119 0.91 2.16 -9.64
N ILE A 120 1.23 2.49 -8.39
CA ILE A 120 2.58 2.84 -7.98
C ILE A 120 3.12 1.95 -6.86
N ALA A 121 4.41 1.66 -6.91
CA ALA A 121 5.14 1.10 -5.76
C ALA A 121 6.46 1.85 -5.56
N GLY A 122 6.71 2.28 -4.33
CA GLY A 122 7.95 2.94 -3.95
C GLY A 122 8.81 2.07 -3.05
N SER A 123 10.13 2.24 -3.12
CA SER A 123 11.10 1.62 -2.21
C SER A 123 11.84 2.66 -1.38
N ASN A 124 12.65 2.20 -0.44
CA ASN A 124 13.38 2.95 0.57
C ASN A 124 12.51 3.41 1.76
N LEU A 125 12.96 3.03 2.96
CA LEU A 125 12.28 3.36 4.22
C LEU A 125 12.25 4.87 4.55
N ASN A 126 13.15 5.65 3.92
CA ASN A 126 13.25 7.10 4.11
C ASN A 126 12.53 7.90 2.99
N THR A 127 11.77 7.23 2.14
CA THR A 127 11.02 7.92 1.09
C THR A 127 9.88 8.73 1.69
N ASP A 128 9.85 10.01 1.34
CA ASP A 128 8.68 10.86 1.62
C ASP A 128 7.55 10.53 0.64
N ALA A 129 6.70 9.61 1.06
CA ALA A 129 5.59 9.12 0.25
C ALA A 129 4.54 10.20 -0.04
N GLU A 130 4.38 11.19 0.86
CA GLU A 130 3.48 12.33 0.62
C GLU A 130 4.04 13.25 -0.46
N ALA A 131 5.37 13.48 -0.47
CA ALA A 131 6.01 14.23 -1.55
C ALA A 131 5.89 13.53 -2.91
N LEU A 132 5.90 12.18 -2.96
CA LEU A 132 5.60 11.45 -4.20
C LEU A 132 4.21 11.79 -4.73
N LEU A 133 3.18 11.74 -3.89
CA LEU A 133 1.80 12.03 -4.29
C LEU A 133 1.63 13.49 -4.75
N HIS A 134 2.22 14.43 -4.02
CA HIS A 134 2.18 15.84 -4.38
C HIS A 134 2.82 16.14 -5.74
N GLY A 135 3.86 15.42 -6.14
CA GLY A 135 4.46 15.62 -7.46
C GLY A 135 3.51 15.24 -8.60
N PHE A 136 2.70 14.20 -8.45
CA PHE A 136 1.63 13.88 -9.40
C PHE A 136 0.53 14.94 -9.39
N GLU A 137 0.06 15.36 -8.21
CA GLU A 137 -0.97 16.39 -8.08
C GLU A 137 -0.58 17.73 -8.69
N ASP A 138 0.69 18.13 -8.62
CA ASP A 138 1.20 19.37 -9.21
C ASP A 138 1.01 19.44 -10.73
N ILE A 139 1.05 18.29 -11.40
CA ILE A 139 0.96 18.20 -12.86
C ILE A 139 -0.45 17.83 -13.32
N LEU A 140 -1.12 16.92 -12.61
CA LEU A 140 -2.38 16.30 -13.03
C LEU A 140 -3.60 16.83 -12.27
N GLY A 141 -3.37 17.62 -11.22
CA GLY A 141 -4.44 18.16 -10.37
C GLY A 141 -4.85 17.19 -9.25
N LYS A 142 -5.69 17.71 -8.35
CA LYS A 142 -6.08 17.01 -7.12
C LYS A 142 -6.91 15.73 -7.33
N GLU A 143 -7.56 15.60 -8.48
CA GLU A 143 -8.43 14.46 -8.79
C GLU A 143 -7.69 13.31 -9.50
N VAL A 144 -6.36 13.38 -9.58
CA VAL A 144 -5.55 12.31 -10.19
C VAL A 144 -5.83 10.96 -9.51
N ASN A 145 -6.01 9.93 -10.33
CA ASN A 145 -6.30 8.57 -9.87
C ASN A 145 -5.00 7.80 -9.66
N ILE A 146 -4.60 7.68 -8.41
CA ILE A 146 -3.38 6.97 -7.98
C ILE A 146 -3.74 5.98 -6.89
N ASN A 147 -3.22 4.75 -7.03
CA ASN A 147 -3.32 3.72 -6.01
C ASN A 147 -1.99 2.97 -5.93
N GLY A 148 -1.63 2.50 -4.76
CA GLY A 148 -0.39 1.76 -4.60
C GLY A 148 0.06 1.61 -3.16
N GLY A 149 1.35 1.27 -2.99
CA GLY A 149 1.93 1.10 -1.66
C GLY A 149 3.46 1.19 -1.66
N MET A 150 4.01 1.27 -0.46
CA MET A 150 5.45 1.23 -0.23
C MET A 150 5.92 -0.20 0.00
N ALA A 151 6.98 -0.60 -0.67
CA ALA A 151 7.57 -1.93 -0.54
C ALA A 151 7.92 -2.29 0.91
N GLY A 152 7.86 -3.59 1.23
CA GLY A 152 8.29 -4.16 2.50
C GLY A 152 9.54 -5.03 2.36
N ASP A 153 10.03 -5.58 3.47
CA ASP A 153 11.22 -6.41 3.52
C ASP A 153 11.14 -7.50 4.63
N ASP A 154 9.98 -8.16 4.71
CA ASP A 154 9.68 -9.17 5.73
C ASP A 154 9.87 -8.63 7.18
N PHE A 155 9.51 -7.38 7.43
CA PHE A 155 9.70 -6.66 8.70
C PHE A 155 11.17 -6.52 9.16
N ALA A 156 12.14 -6.66 8.26
CA ALA A 156 13.55 -6.50 8.60
C ALA A 156 13.97 -5.03 8.77
N PHE A 157 13.22 -4.08 8.17
CA PHE A 157 13.48 -2.64 8.16
C PHE A 157 14.92 -2.29 7.73
N LYS A 158 15.40 -2.96 6.68
CA LYS A 158 16.75 -2.79 6.11
C LYS A 158 16.70 -2.31 4.68
N GLU A 159 16.18 -3.16 3.79
CA GLU A 159 16.16 -2.92 2.35
C GLU A 159 14.92 -3.54 1.71
N ASN A 160 14.12 -2.73 1.07
CA ASN A 160 13.01 -3.16 0.23
C ASN A 160 13.24 -2.71 -1.22
N PHE A 161 12.61 -3.37 -2.17
CA PHE A 161 12.88 -3.16 -3.58
C PHE A 161 11.61 -2.99 -4.40
N VAL A 162 11.73 -2.18 -5.45
CA VAL A 162 10.80 -2.18 -6.58
C VAL A 162 11.51 -2.70 -7.83
N LEU A 163 10.77 -3.31 -8.75
CA LEU A 163 11.37 -4.03 -9.86
C LEU A 163 10.51 -4.00 -11.14
N THR A 164 11.22 -4.14 -12.26
CA THR A 164 10.69 -4.36 -13.60
C THR A 164 11.42 -5.54 -14.24
N ASN A 165 11.19 -5.82 -15.52
CA ASN A 165 11.92 -6.86 -16.28
C ASN A 165 13.45 -6.72 -16.19
N LYS A 166 13.97 -5.50 -16.20
CA LYS A 166 15.40 -5.20 -16.38
C LYS A 166 16.03 -4.46 -15.20
N LYS A 167 15.23 -3.91 -14.32
CA LYS A 167 15.70 -3.02 -13.23
C LYS A 167 15.10 -3.43 -11.90
N SER A 168 15.93 -3.31 -10.86
CA SER A 168 15.51 -3.42 -9.47
C SER A 168 16.28 -2.41 -8.65
N THR A 169 15.62 -1.68 -7.77
CA THR A 169 16.27 -0.68 -6.90
C THR A 169 15.64 -0.66 -5.51
N ASN A 170 16.47 -0.39 -4.51
CA ASN A 170 16.04 -0.12 -3.14
C ASN A 170 15.82 1.38 -2.87
N ASN A 171 15.88 2.23 -3.91
CA ASN A 171 15.76 3.68 -3.80
C ASN A 171 15.09 4.26 -5.05
N GLY A 172 13.81 3.97 -5.26
CA GLY A 172 13.10 4.41 -6.45
C GLY A 172 11.62 4.06 -6.45
N ILE A 173 11.00 4.25 -7.61
CA ILE A 173 9.58 4.02 -7.84
C ILE A 173 9.38 3.26 -9.15
N VAL A 174 8.46 2.30 -9.15
CA VAL A 174 7.90 1.69 -10.35
C VAL A 174 6.44 2.09 -10.47
N VAL A 175 6.02 2.39 -11.69
CA VAL A 175 4.68 2.90 -11.99
C VAL A 175 4.11 2.18 -13.20
N VAL A 176 2.94 1.59 -13.08
CA VAL A 176 2.10 1.26 -14.22
C VAL A 176 1.22 2.47 -14.49
N VAL A 177 1.37 3.03 -15.67
CA VAL A 177 0.46 4.06 -16.19
C VAL A 177 -0.56 3.36 -17.07
N LEU A 178 -1.83 3.50 -16.75
CA LEU A 178 -2.94 2.94 -17.50
C LEU A 178 -3.70 4.05 -18.24
N ASP A 179 -4.19 3.74 -19.43
CA ASP A 179 -5.13 4.58 -20.17
C ASP A 179 -6.53 4.48 -19.54
N GLU A 180 -6.95 5.50 -18.80
CA GLU A 180 -8.26 5.51 -18.12
C GLU A 180 -9.43 5.49 -19.11
N ASP A 181 -9.22 5.84 -20.38
CA ASP A 181 -10.25 5.70 -21.41
C ASP A 181 -10.52 4.22 -21.80
N LYS A 182 -9.59 3.33 -21.49
CA LYS A 182 -9.66 1.89 -21.82
C LYS A 182 -9.80 1.00 -20.59
N ILE A 183 -9.16 1.39 -19.50
CA ILE A 183 -9.17 0.63 -18.24
C ILE A 183 -9.83 1.48 -17.16
N ASN A 184 -10.95 1.01 -16.64
CA ASN A 184 -11.53 1.58 -15.44
C ASN A 184 -10.76 1.02 -14.23
N MET A 185 -10.01 1.89 -13.55
CA MET A 185 -9.34 1.59 -12.28
C MET A 185 -10.01 2.40 -11.18
N LYS A 186 -10.45 1.74 -10.13
CA LYS A 186 -10.95 2.40 -8.92
C LYS A 186 -10.25 1.82 -7.71
N GLY A 187 -9.85 2.68 -6.81
CA GLY A 187 -9.22 2.27 -5.58
C GLY A 187 -9.76 3.01 -4.37
N ARG A 188 -9.69 2.37 -3.22
CA ARG A 188 -10.15 2.96 -1.97
C ARG A 188 -9.30 2.47 -0.80
N ALA A 189 -8.77 3.40 -0.01
CA ALA A 189 -8.18 3.10 1.28
C ALA A 189 -9.25 3.09 2.36
N THR A 190 -9.40 1.98 3.07
CA THR A 190 -10.35 1.84 4.19
C THR A 190 -9.59 1.38 5.43
N PHE A 191 -9.72 2.09 6.56
CA PHE A 191 -8.97 1.72 7.76
C PHE A 191 -9.82 1.02 8.84
N GLY A 192 -10.99 1.53 9.16
CA GLY A 192 -11.99 0.87 10.03
C GLY A 192 -11.77 0.97 11.54
N TRP A 193 -10.63 1.41 12.06
CA TRP A 193 -10.34 1.48 13.49
C TRP A 193 -11.30 2.41 14.26
N LYS A 194 -11.71 2.00 15.46
CA LYS A 194 -12.53 2.83 16.34
C LYS A 194 -11.68 3.83 17.11
N PRO A 195 -12.08 5.11 17.17
CA PRO A 195 -11.37 6.10 17.97
C PRO A 195 -11.71 5.96 19.47
N VAL A 196 -10.76 6.31 20.34
CA VAL A 196 -10.93 6.38 21.79
C VAL A 196 -10.63 7.80 22.29
N GLY A 197 -11.29 8.18 23.38
CA GLY A 197 -11.13 9.49 24.02
C GLY A 197 -11.72 10.65 23.22
N THR A 198 -11.46 11.87 23.68
CA THR A 198 -11.86 13.12 23.03
C THR A 198 -10.86 13.53 21.96
N VAL A 199 -11.29 14.42 21.05
CA VAL A 199 -10.39 15.08 20.09
C VAL A 199 -9.36 15.91 20.86
N LYS A 200 -8.10 15.78 20.48
CA LYS A 200 -6.94 16.48 21.02
C LYS A 200 -6.24 17.29 19.94
N THR A 201 -5.34 18.16 20.36
CA THR A 201 -4.56 19.00 19.45
C THR A 201 -3.09 18.67 19.53
N VAL A 202 -2.42 18.46 18.40
CA VAL A 202 -0.97 18.38 18.32
C VAL A 202 -0.40 19.78 18.60
N THR A 203 0.17 19.98 19.78
CA THR A 203 0.66 21.29 20.20
C THR A 203 2.08 21.57 19.77
N LYS A 204 2.90 20.51 19.55
CA LYS A 204 4.24 20.65 18.99
C LYS A 204 4.60 19.44 18.14
N SER A 205 4.96 19.70 16.87
CA SER A 205 5.51 18.68 15.94
C SER A 205 6.38 19.32 14.87
N GLU A 206 7.25 18.51 14.24
CA GLU A 206 8.08 18.87 13.09
C GLU A 206 8.13 17.69 12.12
N GLY A 207 7.55 17.85 10.92
CA GLY A 207 7.42 16.73 9.96
C GLY A 207 6.62 15.58 10.55
N ASN A 208 7.25 14.42 10.68
CA ASN A 208 6.69 13.23 11.31
C ASN A 208 7.03 13.07 12.80
N HIS A 209 7.79 13.99 13.37
CA HIS A 209 8.19 13.98 14.77
C HIS A 209 7.17 14.74 15.62
N VAL A 210 6.47 14.05 16.50
CA VAL A 210 5.46 14.61 17.41
C VAL A 210 6.02 14.66 18.81
N TYR A 211 6.06 15.86 19.38
CA TYR A 211 6.56 16.10 20.74
C TYR A 211 5.42 16.09 21.76
N THR A 212 4.39 16.93 21.53
CA THR A 212 3.31 17.10 22.50
C THR A 212 1.94 17.14 21.86
N ILE A 213 0.96 16.61 22.60
CA ILE A 213 -0.47 16.69 22.31
C ILE A 213 -1.15 17.27 23.55
N ASP A 214 -1.93 18.35 23.41
CA ASP A 214 -2.51 19.12 24.53
C ASP A 214 -1.43 19.45 25.59
N ASP A 215 -0.23 19.87 25.14
CA ASP A 215 0.94 20.21 25.95
C ASP A 215 1.52 19.07 26.83
N THR A 216 1.08 17.84 26.60
CA THR A 216 1.59 16.63 27.27
C THR A 216 2.48 15.85 26.30
N PRO A 217 3.63 15.29 26.74
CA PRO A 217 4.44 14.42 25.89
C PRO A 217 3.62 13.31 25.25
N VAL A 218 3.82 13.10 23.95
CA VAL A 218 2.96 12.19 23.18
C VAL A 218 3.06 10.74 23.65
N LEU A 219 4.23 10.29 24.06
CA LEU A 219 4.42 8.93 24.58
C LEU A 219 3.59 8.68 25.84
N ASP A 220 3.57 9.65 26.80
CA ASP A 220 2.82 9.51 28.05
C ASP A 220 1.33 9.34 27.78
N LEU A 221 0.79 10.10 26.83
CA LEU A 221 -0.60 9.96 26.41
C LEU A 221 -0.86 8.61 25.73
N THR A 222 0.06 8.17 24.89
CA THR A 222 -0.08 6.94 24.12
C THR A 222 -0.03 5.71 25.03
N ILE A 223 0.89 5.70 26.00
CA ILE A 223 0.94 4.68 27.06
C ILE A 223 -0.39 4.66 27.83
N LYS A 224 -0.87 5.81 28.23
CA LYS A 224 -2.13 5.94 28.99
C LYS A 224 -3.35 5.42 28.22
N TYR A 225 -3.50 5.79 26.94
CA TYR A 225 -4.64 5.40 26.13
C TYR A 225 -4.50 4.01 25.50
N GLY A 226 -3.28 3.57 25.22
CA GLY A 226 -2.98 2.23 24.72
C GLY A 226 -2.99 1.14 25.79
N GLY A 227 -3.10 1.52 27.07
CA GLY A 227 -3.07 0.57 28.19
C GLY A 227 -1.72 -0.15 28.32
N LEU A 228 -0.64 0.50 27.88
CA LEU A 228 0.71 -0.06 27.94
C LEU A 228 1.30 0.17 29.34
N GLU A 229 1.47 -0.92 30.07
CA GLU A 229 2.13 -0.89 31.37
C GLU A 229 3.59 -1.33 31.24
N ASN A 230 4.49 -0.67 31.98
CA ASN A 230 5.90 -1.03 32.10
C ASN A 230 6.69 -1.03 30.76
N VAL A 231 6.35 -0.15 29.82
CA VAL A 231 7.11 0.03 28.59
C VAL A 231 8.36 0.84 28.87
N THR A 232 9.52 0.28 28.51
CA THR A 232 10.86 0.88 28.71
C THR A 232 11.66 0.78 27.40
N PRO A 233 12.80 1.52 27.29
CA PRO A 233 13.68 1.39 26.11
C PRO A 233 14.13 -0.04 25.83
N GLU A 234 14.29 -0.86 26.88
CA GLU A 234 14.82 -2.22 26.77
C GLU A 234 13.79 -3.24 26.28
N ASN A 235 12.49 -2.97 26.51
CA ASN A 235 11.42 -3.89 26.13
C ASN A 235 10.53 -3.36 25.01
N PHE A 236 10.81 -2.17 24.48
CA PHE A 236 10.06 -1.62 23.36
C PHE A 236 10.27 -2.46 22.10
N ALA A 237 9.20 -2.95 21.52
CA ALA A 237 9.20 -3.82 20.36
C ALA A 237 8.17 -3.34 19.33
N LEU A 238 8.22 -3.92 18.11
CA LEU A 238 7.34 -3.56 17.00
C LEU A 238 5.85 -3.69 17.34
N GLU A 239 5.50 -4.67 18.19
CA GLU A 239 4.14 -4.90 18.67
C GLU A 239 3.58 -3.68 19.42
N HIS A 240 4.42 -2.90 20.06
CA HIS A 240 3.99 -1.67 20.73
C HIS A 240 3.58 -0.57 19.73
N CYS A 241 4.14 -0.57 18.52
CA CYS A 241 3.79 0.39 17.48
C CYS A 241 2.33 0.30 17.04
N ILE A 242 1.72 -0.89 17.13
CA ILE A 242 0.29 -1.09 16.80
C ILE A 242 -0.65 -0.41 17.82
N THR A 243 -0.19 -0.20 19.04
CA THR A 243 -0.95 0.48 20.10
C THR A 243 -0.63 1.97 20.16
N LEU A 244 0.48 2.41 19.55
CA LEU A 244 0.90 3.81 19.45
C LEU A 244 0.30 4.51 18.23
N THR A 245 -0.99 4.35 18.00
CA THR A 245 -1.65 4.84 16.79
C THR A 245 -2.51 6.06 17.05
N MET A 246 -2.40 7.04 16.15
CA MET A 246 -3.20 8.26 16.16
C MET A 246 -4.02 8.36 14.87
N GLN A 247 -5.26 8.78 15.00
CA GLN A 247 -6.15 9.14 13.91
C GLN A 247 -6.08 10.64 13.68
N LEU A 248 -5.39 11.07 12.64
CA LEU A 248 -5.42 12.45 12.17
C LEU A 248 -6.81 12.76 11.61
N GLN A 249 -7.54 13.63 12.28
CA GLN A 249 -8.89 14.00 11.86
C GLN A 249 -8.83 14.86 10.59
N ARG A 250 -9.79 14.68 9.70
CA ARG A 250 -9.97 15.45 8.47
C ARG A 250 -11.28 16.23 8.54
N GLU A 251 -11.35 17.37 7.87
CA GLU A 251 -12.60 18.12 7.74
C GLU A 251 -13.63 17.34 6.94
N ASN A 252 -13.17 16.62 5.92
CA ASN A 252 -13.99 15.77 5.08
C ASN A 252 -13.32 14.39 4.94
N GLY A 253 -14.15 13.34 4.84
CA GLY A 253 -13.69 11.97 4.66
C GLY A 253 -13.21 11.31 5.95
N ASP A 254 -12.65 10.11 5.79
CA ASP A 254 -12.13 9.31 6.89
C ASP A 254 -10.83 9.90 7.44
N PRO A 255 -10.55 9.73 8.74
CA PRO A 255 -9.28 10.12 9.31
C PRO A 255 -8.13 9.27 8.75
N VAL A 256 -6.91 9.80 8.83
CA VAL A 256 -5.70 9.11 8.41
C VAL A 256 -4.93 8.62 9.63
N MET A 257 -4.54 7.35 9.61
CA MET A 257 -3.76 6.76 10.70
C MET A 257 -2.29 7.12 10.62
N ARG A 258 -1.70 7.36 11.78
CA ARG A 258 -0.25 7.51 11.96
C ARG A 258 0.20 6.59 13.11
N ALA A 259 1.05 5.62 12.79
CA ALA A 259 1.69 4.78 13.79
C ALA A 259 2.90 5.49 14.40
N GLY A 260 3.13 5.33 15.68
CA GLY A 260 4.40 5.69 16.29
C GLY A 260 5.43 4.58 16.04
N LEU A 261 6.49 4.89 15.30
CA LEU A 261 7.49 3.89 14.89
C LEU A 261 8.74 3.89 15.74
N VAL A 262 9.17 5.07 16.19
CA VAL A 262 10.37 5.25 17.00
C VAL A 262 10.07 6.21 18.14
N VAL A 263 10.52 5.86 19.34
CA VAL A 263 10.37 6.67 20.55
C VAL A 263 11.69 7.35 20.88
N ASP A 264 11.64 8.66 21.09
CA ASP A 264 12.73 9.38 21.81
C ASP A 264 12.41 9.38 23.30
N TRP A 265 13.15 8.56 24.04
CA TRP A 265 12.97 8.37 25.47
C TRP A 265 13.49 9.55 26.34
N ASN A 266 14.24 10.50 25.74
CA ASN A 266 14.76 11.65 26.48
C ASN A 266 13.67 12.70 26.70
N ASP A 267 12.78 12.90 25.74
CA ASP A 267 11.72 13.90 25.80
C ASP A 267 10.31 13.30 25.64
N HIS A 268 10.21 11.98 25.58
CA HIS A 268 8.98 11.22 25.40
C HIS A 268 8.21 11.60 24.12
N SER A 269 8.95 11.94 23.06
CA SER A 269 8.40 12.20 21.73
C SER A 269 8.38 10.95 20.87
N ILE A 270 7.62 11.00 19.74
CA ILE A 270 7.44 9.85 18.85
C ILE A 270 7.65 10.29 17.40
N TYR A 271 8.44 9.51 16.64
CA TYR A 271 8.49 9.59 15.19
C TYR A 271 7.39 8.70 14.60
N CYS A 272 6.50 9.31 13.85
CA CYS A 272 5.35 8.65 13.22
C CYS A 272 5.66 8.14 11.83
N SER A 273 4.80 7.25 11.32
CA SER A 273 4.87 6.68 9.98
C SER A 273 4.69 7.70 8.84
N GLY A 274 4.27 8.93 9.14
CA GLY A 274 4.10 10.02 8.17
C GLY A 274 3.90 11.35 8.87
N HIS A 275 3.74 12.41 8.09
CA HIS A 275 3.64 13.77 8.61
C HIS A 275 2.44 13.95 9.56
N VAL A 276 2.68 14.68 10.64
CA VAL A 276 1.68 15.09 11.64
C VAL A 276 1.82 16.60 11.88
N PRO A 277 1.16 17.44 11.10
CA PRO A 277 1.30 18.88 11.21
C PRO A 277 0.89 19.42 12.58
N GLN A 278 1.66 20.37 13.12
CA GLN A 278 1.28 21.08 14.33
C GLN A 278 -0.08 21.75 14.16
N GLY A 279 -0.92 21.71 15.20
CA GLY A 279 -2.29 22.20 15.17
C GLY A 279 -3.31 21.13 14.70
N SER A 280 -2.85 19.99 14.16
CA SER A 280 -3.74 18.90 13.75
C SER A 280 -4.61 18.41 14.89
N LYS A 281 -5.84 18.02 14.55
CA LYS A 281 -6.75 17.35 15.47
C LYS A 281 -6.54 15.84 15.39
N VAL A 282 -6.36 15.20 16.52
CA VAL A 282 -6.10 13.77 16.63
C VAL A 282 -6.99 13.08 17.65
N ARG A 283 -7.22 11.78 17.44
CA ARG A 283 -7.77 10.86 18.45
C ARG A 283 -6.88 9.62 18.50
N PHE A 284 -6.84 8.95 19.63
CA PHE A 284 -6.19 7.65 19.73
C PHE A 284 -7.12 6.55 19.21
N SER A 285 -6.57 5.39 18.91
CA SER A 285 -7.33 4.23 18.41
C SER A 285 -7.44 3.17 19.49
N LEU A 286 -8.60 2.50 19.53
CA LEU A 286 -8.72 1.22 20.22
C LEU A 286 -7.99 0.12 19.43
N PRO A 287 -7.56 -0.96 20.09
CA PRO A 287 -7.17 -2.19 19.38
C PRO A 287 -8.27 -2.64 18.41
N PRO A 288 -7.89 -3.31 17.31
CA PRO A 288 -8.89 -3.77 16.35
C PRO A 288 -9.78 -4.85 16.92
N ASP A 289 -11.02 -4.85 16.47
CA ASP A 289 -12.03 -5.88 16.69
C ASP A 289 -12.59 -6.35 15.32
N PHE A 290 -13.57 -7.26 15.34
CA PHE A 290 -14.17 -7.76 14.10
C PHE A 290 -14.81 -6.67 13.25
N ASP A 291 -15.28 -5.58 13.84
CA ASP A 291 -15.89 -4.47 13.10
C ASP A 291 -14.89 -3.81 12.12
N VAL A 292 -13.57 -3.94 12.36
CA VAL A 292 -12.53 -3.42 11.47
C VAL A 292 -12.57 -4.14 10.12
N ILE A 293 -12.74 -5.47 10.13
CA ILE A 293 -12.87 -6.31 8.94
C ILE A 293 -14.18 -6.01 8.21
N GLU A 294 -15.29 -5.99 8.94
CA GLU A 294 -16.61 -5.70 8.37
C GLU A 294 -16.67 -4.34 7.67
N LYS A 295 -16.02 -3.32 8.23
CA LYS A 295 -15.94 -1.99 7.62
C LYS A 295 -15.17 -1.99 6.31
N VAL A 296 -14.09 -2.76 6.20
CA VAL A 296 -13.34 -2.87 4.96
C VAL A 296 -14.17 -3.57 3.88
N ILE A 297 -14.81 -4.69 4.22
CA ILE A 297 -15.68 -5.42 3.29
C ILE A 297 -16.83 -4.51 2.82
N LYS A 298 -17.50 -3.83 3.76
CA LYS A 298 -18.55 -2.86 3.43
C LYS A 298 -18.08 -1.73 2.54
N GLY A 299 -16.87 -1.21 2.77
CA GLY A 299 -16.24 -0.21 1.89
C GLY A 299 -16.07 -0.72 0.46
N CYS A 300 -15.73 -2.00 0.29
CA CYS A 300 -15.65 -2.66 -1.02
C CYS A 300 -17.04 -2.85 -1.65
N GLU A 301 -18.05 -3.25 -0.88
CA GLU A 301 -19.44 -3.36 -1.35
C GLU A 301 -19.98 -2.00 -1.83
N GLU A 302 -19.70 -0.93 -1.10
CA GLU A 302 -20.06 0.43 -1.49
C GLU A 302 -19.31 0.89 -2.76
N LEU A 303 -18.03 0.54 -2.90
CA LEU A 303 -17.24 0.81 -4.12
C LEU A 303 -17.85 0.07 -5.32
N LYS A 304 -18.22 -1.21 -5.15
CA LYS A 304 -18.89 -2.01 -6.17
C LYS A 304 -20.24 -1.41 -6.56
N ALA A 305 -21.05 -1.05 -5.59
CA ALA A 305 -22.39 -0.55 -5.84
C ALA A 305 -22.42 0.82 -6.55
N ASN A 306 -21.45 1.69 -6.24
CA ASN A 306 -21.52 3.09 -6.66
C ASN A 306 -20.55 3.48 -7.78
N GLU A 307 -19.41 2.76 -7.94
CA GLU A 307 -18.34 3.23 -8.81
C GLU A 307 -17.87 2.17 -9.84
N ILE A 308 -17.77 0.88 -9.45
CA ILE A 308 -17.25 -0.17 -10.32
C ILE A 308 -17.96 -1.52 -10.07
N PRO A 309 -19.16 -1.71 -10.64
CA PRO A 309 -20.00 -2.89 -10.38
C PRO A 309 -19.38 -4.21 -10.88
N GLU A 310 -18.54 -4.15 -11.92
CA GLU A 310 -17.86 -5.30 -12.50
C GLU A 310 -16.35 -5.14 -12.36
N ALA A 311 -15.65 -6.26 -12.19
CA ALA A 311 -14.20 -6.32 -12.15
C ALA A 311 -13.66 -7.47 -13.00
N ASP A 312 -12.43 -7.30 -13.49
CA ASP A 312 -11.65 -8.37 -14.12
C ASP A 312 -10.55 -8.88 -13.19
N ALA A 313 -10.05 -8.00 -12.29
CA ALA A 313 -8.96 -8.30 -11.35
C ALA A 313 -8.99 -7.37 -10.14
N LEU A 314 -8.42 -7.85 -9.03
CA LEU A 314 -8.17 -7.08 -7.82
C LEU A 314 -6.67 -7.03 -7.49
N ILE A 315 -6.21 -5.87 -7.07
CA ILE A 315 -4.90 -5.69 -6.44
C ILE A 315 -5.15 -5.11 -5.04
N LEU A 316 -4.49 -5.67 -4.02
CA LEU A 316 -4.68 -5.20 -2.66
C LEU A 316 -3.33 -4.83 -2.03
N PHE A 317 -3.20 -3.55 -1.68
CA PHE A 317 -2.13 -3.07 -0.80
C PHE A 317 -2.69 -3.02 0.62
N ASN A 318 -2.31 -3.99 1.43
CA ASN A 318 -2.76 -4.07 2.82
C ASN A 318 -1.62 -3.65 3.75
N CYS A 319 -1.90 -2.89 4.79
CA CYS A 319 -0.86 -2.43 5.68
C CYS A 319 -0.23 -3.58 6.47
N ALA A 320 1.09 -3.59 6.57
CA ALA A 320 1.82 -4.52 7.43
C ALA A 320 1.38 -4.43 8.91
N GLY A 321 1.00 -3.24 9.37
CA GLY A 321 0.41 -3.04 10.70
C GLY A 321 -0.94 -3.76 10.88
N ARG A 322 -1.73 -3.95 9.80
CA ARG A 322 -2.97 -4.75 9.86
C ARG A 322 -2.66 -6.23 10.01
N LEU A 323 -1.67 -6.75 9.28
CA LEU A 323 -1.21 -8.13 9.43
C LEU A 323 -0.84 -8.44 10.90
N LEU A 324 -0.03 -7.56 11.52
CA LEU A 324 0.37 -7.71 12.91
C LEU A 324 -0.82 -7.59 13.89
N SER A 325 -1.75 -6.67 13.62
CA SER A 325 -2.86 -6.37 14.53
C SER A 325 -4.00 -7.41 14.47
N LEU A 326 -4.31 -7.91 13.28
CA LEU A 326 -5.40 -8.87 13.05
C LEU A 326 -4.91 -10.32 13.17
N GLY A 327 -3.61 -10.56 13.00
CA GLY A 327 -3.04 -11.91 13.05
C GLY A 327 -3.77 -12.86 12.08
N PRO A 328 -4.23 -14.05 12.54
CA PRO A 328 -4.91 -15.01 11.67
C PRO A 328 -6.20 -14.49 11.02
N LEU A 329 -6.87 -13.50 11.62
CA LEU A 329 -8.11 -12.91 11.09
C LEU A 329 -7.90 -12.11 9.80
N ILE A 330 -6.66 -11.80 9.44
CA ILE A 330 -6.35 -11.09 8.19
C ILE A 330 -6.82 -11.87 6.95
N SER A 331 -6.84 -13.21 7.01
CA SER A 331 -7.34 -14.05 5.93
C SER A 331 -8.85 -13.86 5.71
N GLU A 332 -9.63 -13.63 6.76
CA GLU A 332 -11.06 -13.35 6.65
C GLU A 332 -11.32 -12.02 5.93
N GLU A 333 -10.49 -11.02 6.21
CA GLU A 333 -10.58 -9.73 5.52
C GLU A 333 -10.29 -9.87 4.03
N ILE A 334 -9.19 -10.55 3.66
CA ILE A 334 -8.78 -10.73 2.26
C ILE A 334 -9.82 -11.54 1.50
N ASN A 335 -10.31 -12.63 2.09
CA ASN A 335 -11.36 -13.46 1.50
C ASN A 335 -12.65 -12.66 1.31
N GLY A 336 -13.09 -11.90 2.32
CA GLY A 336 -14.28 -11.07 2.24
C GLY A 336 -14.17 -9.98 1.15
N ILE A 337 -13.00 -9.35 0.99
CA ILE A 337 -12.75 -8.40 -0.11
C ILE A 337 -12.86 -9.12 -1.47
N GLN A 338 -12.24 -10.28 -1.62
CA GLN A 338 -12.27 -11.04 -2.87
C GLN A 338 -13.69 -11.47 -3.23
N GLU A 339 -14.48 -11.93 -2.27
CA GLU A 339 -15.86 -12.37 -2.47
C GLU A 339 -16.79 -11.28 -3.04
N VAL A 340 -16.49 -10.00 -2.77
CA VAL A 340 -17.29 -8.88 -3.29
C VAL A 340 -17.38 -8.92 -4.81
N TRP A 341 -16.29 -9.17 -5.53
CA TRP A 341 -16.30 -9.26 -7.02
C TRP A 341 -16.08 -10.68 -7.54
N ASN A 342 -15.52 -11.57 -6.74
CA ASN A 342 -15.20 -12.96 -7.08
C ASN A 342 -14.33 -13.09 -8.34
N VAL A 343 -13.22 -12.35 -8.36
CA VAL A 343 -12.23 -12.34 -9.46
C VAL A 343 -10.83 -12.62 -8.92
N PRO A 344 -9.84 -12.93 -9.79
CA PRO A 344 -8.46 -13.12 -9.37
C PRO A 344 -7.90 -11.92 -8.59
N ILE A 345 -7.17 -12.19 -7.51
CA ILE A 345 -6.55 -11.20 -6.63
C ILE A 345 -5.09 -11.55 -6.41
N ALA A 346 -4.23 -10.55 -6.37
CA ALA A 346 -2.94 -10.63 -5.68
C ALA A 346 -2.73 -9.37 -4.84
N GLY A 347 -2.01 -9.53 -3.74
CA GLY A 347 -1.72 -8.41 -2.86
C GLY A 347 -0.46 -8.59 -2.04
N MET A 348 -0.12 -7.52 -1.36
CA MET A 348 1.05 -7.42 -0.50
C MET A 348 0.72 -6.73 0.82
N PHE A 349 1.48 -7.07 1.86
CA PHE A 349 1.52 -6.26 3.06
C PHE A 349 2.59 -5.19 2.91
N SER A 350 2.12 -3.94 2.74
CA SER A 350 2.94 -2.76 2.45
C SER A 350 3.35 -1.99 3.71
N ASN A 351 4.43 -1.22 3.61
CA ASN A 351 4.85 -0.31 4.69
C ASN A 351 3.97 0.94 4.79
N ALA A 352 3.29 1.31 3.71
CA ALA A 352 2.28 2.36 3.66
C ALA A 352 1.43 2.17 2.40
N GLU A 353 0.18 2.61 2.44
CA GLU A 353 -0.75 2.60 1.31
C GLU A 353 -0.89 4.01 0.74
N LEU A 354 -0.95 4.11 -0.59
CA LEU A 354 -1.01 5.36 -1.33
C LEU A 354 -2.32 5.38 -2.12
N ALA A 355 -3.33 6.04 -1.60
CA ALA A 355 -4.66 6.03 -2.19
C ALA A 355 -5.54 7.16 -1.66
N ARG A 356 -6.76 7.20 -2.14
CA ARG A 356 -7.82 8.08 -1.65
C ARG A 356 -8.74 7.31 -0.71
N ALA A 357 -8.99 7.86 0.48
CA ALA A 357 -10.04 7.38 1.36
C ALA A 357 -11.42 7.86 0.88
N THR A 358 -12.49 7.29 1.43
CA THR A 358 -13.86 7.71 1.10
C THR A 358 -14.06 9.20 1.38
N LYS A 359 -14.37 9.96 0.32
CA LYS A 359 -14.53 11.43 0.37
C LYS A 359 -13.30 12.18 0.90
N GLY A 360 -12.15 11.51 0.95
CA GLY A 360 -10.89 12.07 1.42
C GLY A 360 -9.99 12.55 0.28
N ASN A 361 -8.82 13.05 0.67
CA ASN A 361 -7.75 13.42 -0.26
C ASN A 361 -6.93 12.20 -0.69
N LEU A 362 -6.11 12.38 -1.71
CA LEU A 362 -5.04 11.45 -2.03
C LEU A 362 -3.92 11.61 -0.98
N GLU A 363 -3.70 10.60 -0.16
CA GLU A 363 -2.78 10.68 0.98
C GLU A 363 -2.02 9.35 1.16
N MET A 364 -0.92 9.42 1.89
CA MET A 364 -0.28 8.22 2.44
C MET A 364 -1.08 7.75 3.66
N HIS A 365 -1.44 6.49 3.65
CA HIS A 365 -2.19 5.83 4.71
C HIS A 365 -1.33 4.82 5.47
N GLY A 366 -1.75 4.48 6.68
CA GLY A 366 -1.28 3.35 7.46
C GLY A 366 -2.47 2.64 8.11
N PHE A 367 -2.33 1.37 8.42
CA PHE A 367 -3.39 0.53 8.98
C PHE A 367 -4.64 0.43 8.09
N THR A 368 -4.48 0.63 6.80
CA THR A 368 -5.58 0.55 5.82
C THR A 368 -5.48 -0.70 4.95
N ALA A 369 -6.60 -1.08 4.37
CA ALA A 369 -6.67 -1.93 3.20
C ALA A 369 -6.97 -1.02 1.99
N CYS A 370 -6.03 -0.92 1.07
CA CYS A 370 -6.20 -0.21 -0.20
C CYS A 370 -6.58 -1.21 -1.28
N THR A 371 -7.87 -1.35 -1.53
CA THR A 371 -8.40 -2.23 -2.58
C THR A 371 -8.41 -1.49 -3.91
N VAL A 372 -7.79 -2.08 -4.93
CA VAL A 372 -7.74 -1.57 -6.31
C VAL A 372 -8.45 -2.55 -7.22
N VAL A 373 -9.45 -2.06 -7.93
CA VAL A 373 -10.31 -2.82 -8.83
C VAL A 373 -10.00 -2.42 -10.26
N LEU A 374 -9.77 -3.39 -11.13
CA LEU A 374 -9.49 -3.19 -12.54
C LEU A 374 -10.61 -3.78 -13.40
N LYS A 375 -11.06 -3.03 -14.40
CA LYS A 375 -12.03 -3.46 -15.40
C LYS A 375 -11.68 -2.88 -16.77
N GLU A 376 -11.52 -3.70 -17.78
CA GLU A 376 -11.44 -3.23 -19.18
C GLU A 376 -12.81 -2.75 -19.64
N LYS A 377 -12.84 -1.57 -20.28
CA LYS A 377 -14.06 -0.94 -20.80
C LYS A 377 -14.54 -1.53 -22.12
#